data_807718cf94ac26fb322d94f66b822b2f
#
_entry.id   807718cf94ac26fb322d94f66b822b2f
#
_cell.length_a   1.000
_cell.length_b   1.000
_cell.length_c   1.000
_cell.angle_alpha   90.00
_cell.angle_beta   90.00
_cell.angle_gamma   90.00
#
_symmetry.space_group_name_H-M   'P 1'
#
loop_
_entity.id
_entity.type
_entity.pdbx_description
1 polymer ?
#
loop_
_entity_poly.entity_id
_entity_poly.type
_entity_poly.pdbx_seq_one_letter_code
_entity_poly.pdbx_strand_id
1 'polypeptide(L)'
;MGNRILVRTSERTSFKRCRWSWEMSFRMGLRQRRDAPVLRFGTLCHQALAAYYIKGTKRGPHPSDTFMDLYEQEVKEIGSFGLYYDDSTESWEEDEKWVDAKELGEELLEMYIDFYGDDGDWEILATEQPFQQPVRNPRTGRIMFYYVGIVDLVVREISTGHIWIVDHKTTRAIDVQALGLNEQAGSYWTFGSEWLKEQGHINAATYDDLSGLIFNFLRRTRRDTRPQNAEGHYLNKDGSVSKRQPSPVFHREPTWRTTHDRDQVRRRAMNDFREMQMVERGDLAVIKNPGPFTCKGCGWLDACELHETGADWEMYVEATTEPWNPYDEHEVRDSEQR
;
A
#
# COMPACT_ATOMS: atom_id res chain seq x y z
N MET A 1 -0.09 -5.94 -31.20
CA MET A 1 0.88 -5.45 -30.17
C MET A 1 1.18 -6.61 -29.27
N GLY A 2 2.44 -7.01 -29.06
CA GLY A 2 2.78 -8.11 -28.15
C GLY A 2 2.37 -7.77 -26.72
N ASN A 3 1.79 -8.74 -26.01
CA ASN A 3 1.34 -8.56 -24.64
C ASN A 3 2.54 -8.11 -23.79
N ARG A 4 2.47 -6.93 -23.17
CA ARG A 4 3.52 -6.41 -22.28
C ARG A 4 3.48 -7.24 -21.00
N ILE A 5 4.59 -7.81 -20.58
CA ILE A 5 4.68 -8.49 -19.28
C ILE A 5 4.90 -7.41 -18.21
N LEU A 6 3.99 -7.34 -17.26
CA LEU A 6 4.04 -6.40 -16.13
C LEU A 6 4.52 -7.13 -14.87
N VAL A 7 5.25 -6.43 -14.00
CA VAL A 7 5.70 -6.94 -12.69
C VAL A 7 5.62 -5.80 -11.67
N ARG A 8 5.10 -6.09 -10.49
CA ARG A 8 4.99 -5.12 -9.39
C ARG A 8 5.54 -5.67 -8.07
N THR A 9 5.76 -4.79 -7.10
CA THR A 9 6.33 -5.18 -5.80
C THR A 9 5.49 -6.22 -5.08
N SER A 10 4.16 -6.06 -5.04
CA SER A 10 3.27 -6.98 -4.33
C SER A 10 3.27 -8.38 -4.94
N GLU A 11 3.38 -8.49 -6.26
CA GLU A 11 3.55 -9.78 -6.93
C GLU A 11 4.85 -10.47 -6.52
N ARG A 12 5.98 -9.76 -6.61
CA ARG A 12 7.29 -10.28 -6.22
C ARG A 12 7.32 -10.70 -4.76
N THR A 13 6.74 -9.92 -3.87
CA THR A 13 6.67 -10.26 -2.44
C THR A 13 5.77 -11.45 -2.17
N SER A 14 4.63 -11.57 -2.87
CA SER A 14 3.76 -12.74 -2.81
C SER A 14 4.48 -14.00 -3.27
N PHE A 15 5.17 -13.93 -4.42
CA PHE A 15 5.96 -15.04 -4.96
C PHE A 15 7.03 -15.54 -3.99
N LYS A 16 7.79 -14.62 -3.38
CA LYS A 16 8.82 -14.96 -2.38
C LYS A 16 8.21 -15.49 -1.07
N ARG A 17 7.07 -14.98 -0.68
CA ARG A 17 6.37 -15.41 0.54
C ARG A 17 5.83 -16.82 0.40
N CYS A 18 5.08 -17.10 -0.68
CA CYS A 18 4.47 -18.39 -0.94
C CYS A 18 4.05 -18.50 -2.40
N ARG A 19 4.68 -19.40 -3.18
CA ARG A 19 4.37 -19.56 -4.62
C ARG A 19 2.93 -19.99 -4.86
N TRP A 20 2.34 -20.76 -3.95
CA TRP A 20 0.94 -21.18 -4.08
C TRP A 20 -0.02 -19.97 -3.93
N SER A 21 0.23 -19.07 -2.97
CA SER A 21 -0.55 -17.84 -2.83
C SER A 21 -0.37 -16.90 -4.05
N TRP A 22 0.84 -16.82 -4.59
CA TRP A 22 1.13 -16.07 -5.81
C TRP A 22 0.40 -16.66 -7.02
N GLU A 23 0.40 -18.01 -7.16
CA GLU A 23 -0.34 -18.72 -8.19
C GLU A 23 -1.81 -18.32 -8.22
N MET A 24 -2.47 -18.40 -7.07
CA MET A 24 -3.88 -18.06 -6.93
C MET A 24 -4.17 -16.60 -7.29
N SER A 25 -3.39 -15.67 -6.71
CA SER A 25 -3.67 -14.24 -6.84
C SER A 25 -3.23 -13.65 -8.19
N PHE A 26 -2.05 -14.02 -8.68
CA PHE A 26 -1.44 -13.33 -9.82
C PHE A 26 -1.52 -14.13 -11.11
N ARG A 27 -1.32 -15.45 -11.05
CA ARG A 27 -1.33 -16.27 -12.25
C ARG A 27 -2.75 -16.73 -12.62
N MET A 28 -3.55 -17.16 -11.64
CA MET A 28 -4.96 -17.47 -11.84
C MET A 28 -5.84 -16.23 -11.87
N GLY A 29 -5.34 -15.08 -11.40
CA GLY A 29 -6.08 -13.83 -11.39
C GLY A 29 -7.33 -13.90 -10.52
N LEU A 30 -7.18 -14.37 -9.28
CA LEU A 30 -8.28 -14.52 -8.34
C LEU A 30 -8.07 -13.61 -7.12
N ARG A 31 -9.16 -13.04 -6.62
CA ARG A 31 -9.20 -12.37 -5.32
C ARG A 31 -10.38 -12.85 -4.49
N GLN A 32 -10.30 -12.71 -3.18
CA GLN A 32 -11.43 -12.96 -2.30
C GLN A 32 -12.56 -11.96 -2.63
N ARG A 33 -13.81 -12.43 -2.68
CA ARG A 33 -14.99 -11.58 -2.92
C ARG A 33 -15.19 -10.54 -1.82
N ARG A 34 -14.66 -10.81 -0.62
CA ARG A 34 -14.74 -9.91 0.53
C ARG A 34 -13.33 -9.52 0.98
N ASP A 35 -12.99 -8.27 0.79
CA ASP A 35 -11.78 -7.71 1.39
C ASP A 35 -11.94 -7.61 2.91
N ALA A 36 -10.86 -7.85 3.64
CA ALA A 36 -10.86 -7.60 5.06
C ALA A 36 -11.10 -6.09 5.31
N PRO A 37 -11.97 -5.70 6.27
CA PRO A 37 -12.24 -4.29 6.61
C PRO A 37 -10.99 -3.45 6.80
N VAL A 38 -9.93 -4.07 7.31
CA VAL A 38 -8.61 -3.46 7.53
C VAL A 38 -7.93 -3.02 6.23
N LEU A 39 -8.06 -3.79 5.14
CA LEU A 39 -7.48 -3.44 3.84
C LEU A 39 -8.25 -2.27 3.22
N ARG A 40 -9.57 -2.34 3.26
CA ARG A 40 -10.44 -1.26 2.76
C ARG A 40 -10.20 0.05 3.51
N PHE A 41 -10.09 0.00 4.83
CA PHE A 41 -9.72 1.16 5.65
C PHE A 41 -8.44 1.84 5.16
N GLY A 42 -7.41 1.06 4.87
CA GLY A 42 -6.16 1.58 4.32
C GLY A 42 -6.36 2.28 2.97
N THR A 43 -7.09 1.64 2.06
CA THR A 43 -7.40 2.18 0.73
C THR A 43 -8.16 3.50 0.84
N LEU A 44 -9.20 3.57 1.67
CA LEU A 44 -9.99 4.79 1.87
C LEU A 44 -9.17 5.93 2.47
N CYS A 45 -8.27 5.63 3.42
CA CYS A 45 -7.33 6.64 3.95
C CYS A 45 -6.40 7.19 2.86
N HIS A 46 -5.86 6.33 1.98
CA HIS A 46 -5.00 6.77 0.87
C HIS A 46 -5.78 7.64 -0.11
N GLN A 47 -6.99 7.24 -0.50
CA GLN A 47 -7.84 8.03 -1.40
C GLN A 47 -8.23 9.39 -0.79
N ALA A 48 -8.52 9.44 0.51
CA ALA A 48 -8.82 10.68 1.22
C ALA A 48 -7.62 11.63 1.27
N LEU A 49 -6.42 11.09 1.55
CA LEU A 49 -5.18 11.87 1.51
C LEU A 49 -4.82 12.30 0.09
N ALA A 50 -5.09 11.48 -0.93
CA ALA A 50 -4.89 11.83 -2.33
C ALA A 50 -5.78 13.02 -2.76
N ALA A 51 -7.04 13.04 -2.31
CA ALA A 51 -7.93 14.15 -2.56
C ALA A 51 -7.52 15.44 -1.82
N TYR A 52 -6.87 15.31 -0.67
CA TYR A 52 -6.33 16.44 0.09
C TYR A 52 -5.05 17.01 -0.53
N TYR A 53 -4.09 16.17 -0.90
CA TYR A 53 -2.83 16.59 -1.48
C TYR A 53 -2.95 16.79 -3.00
N ILE A 54 -3.68 17.81 -3.41
CA ILE A 54 -3.83 18.18 -4.82
C ILE A 54 -2.55 18.86 -5.37
N LYS A 55 -2.31 18.73 -6.67
CA LYS A 55 -1.13 19.29 -7.33
C LYS A 55 -0.96 20.78 -7.06
N GLY A 56 0.26 21.19 -6.71
CA GLY A 56 0.65 22.56 -6.36
C GLY A 56 0.72 22.77 -4.84
N THR A 57 0.50 24.01 -4.40
CA THR A 57 0.63 24.41 -2.99
C THR A 57 -0.68 24.50 -2.24
N LYS A 58 -1.80 24.39 -2.96
CA LYS A 58 -3.12 24.34 -2.33
C LYS A 58 -3.45 22.95 -1.81
N ARG A 59 -4.44 22.89 -0.92
CA ARG A 59 -5.00 21.62 -0.46
C ARG A 59 -6.44 21.47 -0.95
N GLY A 60 -6.85 20.24 -1.13
CA GLY A 60 -8.22 19.84 -1.45
C GLY A 60 -9.13 19.85 -0.22
N PRO A 61 -10.25 19.12 -0.28
CA PRO A 61 -11.19 19.01 0.83
C PRO A 61 -10.51 18.33 2.04
N HIS A 62 -11.12 18.55 3.23
CA HIS A 62 -10.60 17.92 4.44
C HIS A 62 -10.61 16.38 4.30
N PRO A 63 -9.53 15.68 4.67
CA PRO A 63 -9.44 14.25 4.39
C PRO A 63 -10.44 13.40 5.19
N SER A 64 -10.89 13.85 6.38
CA SER A 64 -11.94 13.14 7.12
C SER A 64 -13.27 13.20 6.39
N ASP A 65 -13.65 14.36 5.83
CA ASP A 65 -14.89 14.52 5.06
C ASP A 65 -14.87 13.61 3.83
N THR A 66 -13.74 13.63 3.09
CA THR A 66 -13.56 12.76 1.93
C THR A 66 -13.61 11.28 2.30
N PHE A 67 -13.01 10.90 3.41
CA PHE A 67 -13.05 9.52 3.90
C PHE A 67 -14.48 9.08 4.18
N MET A 68 -15.28 9.94 4.83
CA MET A 68 -16.68 9.66 5.14
C MET A 68 -17.52 9.49 3.89
N ASP A 69 -17.34 10.39 2.91
CA ASP A 69 -18.06 10.31 1.62
C ASP A 69 -17.72 9.01 0.86
N LEU A 70 -16.44 8.67 0.79
CA LEU A 70 -15.96 7.43 0.15
C LEU A 70 -16.47 6.19 0.88
N TYR A 71 -16.47 6.21 2.21
CA TYR A 71 -16.98 5.12 3.03
C TYR A 71 -18.47 4.88 2.77
N GLU A 72 -19.28 5.95 2.79
CA GLU A 72 -20.72 5.86 2.52
C GLU A 72 -21.03 5.41 1.10
N GLN A 73 -20.24 5.86 0.13
CA GLN A 73 -20.38 5.39 -1.25
C GLN A 73 -20.09 3.90 -1.34
N GLU A 74 -19.02 3.44 -0.72
CA GLU A 74 -18.65 2.03 -0.72
C GLU A 74 -19.72 1.14 -0.08
N VAL A 75 -20.26 1.54 1.06
CA VAL A 75 -21.36 0.82 1.72
C VAL A 75 -22.60 0.75 0.83
N LYS A 76 -22.92 1.81 0.07
CA LYS A 76 -24.05 1.82 -0.88
C LYS A 76 -23.82 0.91 -2.09
N GLU A 77 -22.61 0.90 -2.66
CA GLU A 77 -22.28 0.11 -3.86
C GLU A 77 -22.19 -1.38 -3.56
N ILE A 78 -21.69 -1.74 -2.38
CA ILE A 78 -21.42 -3.12 -1.98
C ILE A 78 -22.63 -3.77 -1.30
N GLY A 79 -23.65 -2.97 -0.98
CA GLY A 79 -25.01 -3.40 -0.57
C GLY A 79 -25.15 -4.24 0.69
N SER A 80 -24.11 -4.93 1.15
CA SER A 80 -24.15 -5.80 2.32
C SER A 80 -22.81 -5.90 3.08
N PHE A 81 -21.83 -5.08 2.74
CA PHE A 81 -20.48 -5.20 3.32
C PHE A 81 -20.36 -4.64 4.74
N GLY A 82 -21.30 -3.89 5.21
CA GLY A 82 -21.38 -3.44 6.59
C GLY A 82 -22.55 -4.03 7.35
N LEU A 83 -23.28 -4.97 6.73
CA LEU A 83 -24.48 -5.55 7.32
C LEU A 83 -24.29 -7.05 7.46
N TYR A 84 -24.65 -7.61 8.61
CA TYR A 84 -24.88 -9.03 8.79
C TYR A 84 -26.34 -9.28 9.13
N TYR A 85 -26.86 -10.44 8.76
CA TYR A 85 -28.21 -10.84 9.14
C TYR A 85 -28.14 -11.50 10.52
N ASP A 86 -28.85 -10.95 11.48
CA ASP A 86 -29.01 -11.54 12.80
C ASP A 86 -30.28 -12.41 12.82
N ASP A 87 -30.11 -13.72 12.89
CA ASP A 87 -31.20 -14.69 12.94
C ASP A 87 -32.07 -14.55 14.20
N SER A 88 -31.54 -13.95 15.26
CA SER A 88 -32.27 -13.79 16.53
C SER A 88 -33.24 -12.60 16.49
N THR A 89 -32.94 -11.59 15.73
CA THR A 89 -33.75 -10.36 15.54
C THR A 89 -34.49 -10.36 14.21
N GLU A 90 -34.21 -11.32 13.33
CA GLU A 90 -34.72 -11.38 11.95
C GLU A 90 -34.48 -10.08 11.18
N SER A 91 -33.34 -9.42 11.44
CA SER A 91 -32.99 -8.12 10.86
C SER A 91 -31.56 -8.07 10.36
N TRP A 92 -31.30 -7.12 9.45
CA TRP A 92 -29.96 -6.77 9.03
C TRP A 92 -29.39 -5.73 9.99
N GLU A 93 -28.26 -6.07 10.60
CA GLU A 93 -27.56 -5.21 11.53
C GLU A 93 -26.22 -4.74 10.94
N GLU A 94 -25.74 -3.57 11.36
CA GLU A 94 -24.41 -3.07 10.95
C GLU A 94 -23.30 -3.92 11.61
N ASP A 95 -22.32 -4.35 10.80
CA ASP A 95 -21.14 -5.04 11.32
C ASP A 95 -20.33 -4.04 12.18
N GLU A 96 -20.22 -4.30 13.48
CA GLU A 96 -19.48 -3.47 14.44
C GLU A 96 -18.06 -3.11 13.95
N LYS A 97 -17.40 -4.03 13.23
CA LYS A 97 -16.05 -3.77 12.68
C LYS A 97 -16.04 -2.71 11.60
N TRP A 98 -17.12 -2.58 10.84
CA TRP A 98 -17.27 -1.54 9.84
C TRP A 98 -17.63 -0.21 10.47
N VAL A 99 -18.52 -0.20 11.46
CA VAL A 99 -18.85 1.00 12.23
C VAL A 99 -17.59 1.53 12.92
N ASP A 100 -16.85 0.66 13.61
CA ASP A 100 -15.57 1.00 14.21
C ASP A 100 -14.56 1.55 13.20
N ALA A 101 -14.51 0.99 11.99
CA ALA A 101 -13.60 1.46 10.95
C ALA A 101 -13.98 2.85 10.42
N LYS A 102 -15.28 3.13 10.27
CA LYS A 102 -15.81 4.43 9.86
C LYS A 102 -15.37 5.53 10.83
N GLU A 103 -15.77 5.38 12.10
CA GLU A 103 -15.46 6.36 13.15
C GLU A 103 -13.95 6.52 13.39
N LEU A 104 -13.21 5.40 13.33
CA LEU A 104 -11.76 5.43 13.48
C LEU A 104 -11.08 6.20 12.34
N GLY A 105 -11.57 6.06 11.10
CA GLY A 105 -10.99 6.73 9.95
C GLY A 105 -11.23 8.22 9.96
N GLU A 106 -12.45 8.64 10.29
CA GLU A 106 -12.82 10.04 10.49
C GLU A 106 -11.90 10.70 11.54
N GLU A 107 -11.88 10.14 12.75
CA GLU A 107 -11.07 10.64 13.86
C GLU A 107 -9.57 10.64 13.56
N LEU A 108 -9.05 9.60 12.90
CA LEU A 108 -7.64 9.50 12.56
C LEU A 108 -7.22 10.59 11.57
N LEU A 109 -8.06 10.91 10.59
CA LEU A 109 -7.74 11.92 9.58
C LEU A 109 -7.95 13.34 10.10
N GLU A 110 -8.86 13.57 11.03
CA GLU A 110 -8.91 14.83 11.81
C GLU A 110 -7.63 15.02 12.61
N MET A 111 -7.22 14.01 13.38
CA MET A 111 -5.96 14.05 14.14
C MET A 111 -4.75 14.27 13.24
N TYR A 112 -4.77 13.76 12.00
CA TYR A 112 -3.67 13.93 11.04
C TYR A 112 -3.48 15.41 10.67
N ILE A 113 -4.56 16.11 10.39
CA ILE A 113 -4.52 17.54 10.08
C ILE A 113 -4.20 18.38 11.33
N ASP A 114 -4.75 18.02 12.50
CA ASP A 114 -4.36 18.64 13.77
C ASP A 114 -2.85 18.57 14.02
N PHE A 115 -2.23 17.46 13.63
CA PHE A 115 -0.81 17.19 13.91
C PHE A 115 0.15 17.82 12.89
N TYR A 116 -0.12 17.69 11.58
CA TYR A 116 0.76 18.17 10.52
C TYR A 116 0.37 19.53 9.94
N GLY A 117 -0.85 20.00 10.24
CA GLY A 117 -1.40 21.18 9.58
C GLY A 117 -1.63 20.93 8.09
N ASP A 118 -1.39 21.96 7.31
CA ASP A 118 -1.55 21.91 5.84
C ASP A 118 -0.27 21.50 5.08
N ASP A 119 0.81 21.13 5.81
CA ASP A 119 2.11 20.86 5.20
C ASP A 119 2.56 21.98 4.24
N GLY A 120 2.49 23.23 4.70
CA GLY A 120 2.69 24.44 3.89
C GLY A 120 4.06 24.54 3.19
N ASP A 121 5.05 23.77 3.64
CA ASP A 121 6.37 23.67 2.97
C ASP A 121 6.38 22.65 1.82
N TRP A 122 5.27 21.99 1.52
CA TRP A 122 5.18 21.00 0.44
C TRP A 122 4.43 21.52 -0.79
N GLU A 123 5.13 21.60 -1.91
CA GLU A 123 4.53 21.66 -3.24
C GLU A 123 4.28 20.24 -3.74
N ILE A 124 3.04 19.90 -4.04
CA ILE A 124 2.64 18.58 -4.53
C ILE A 124 2.92 18.48 -6.02
N LEU A 125 3.75 17.56 -6.44
CA LEU A 125 4.10 17.32 -7.83
C LEU A 125 3.22 16.27 -8.49
N ALA A 126 2.90 15.18 -7.77
CA ALA A 126 2.03 14.11 -8.22
C ALA A 126 1.37 13.40 -7.04
N THR A 127 0.16 12.84 -7.27
CA THR A 127 -0.62 12.10 -6.28
C THR A 127 -1.25 10.90 -6.96
N GLU A 128 -1.20 9.71 -6.31
CA GLU A 128 -1.73 8.41 -6.81
C GLU A 128 -1.35 8.20 -8.28
N GLN A 129 -0.08 8.44 -8.60
CA GLN A 129 0.37 8.42 -9.98
C GLN A 129 0.93 7.06 -10.37
N PRO A 130 0.31 6.35 -11.33
CA PRO A 130 0.87 5.13 -11.88
C PRO A 130 2.13 5.42 -12.71
N PHE A 131 3.11 4.54 -12.61
CA PHE A 131 4.30 4.57 -13.44
C PHE A 131 4.62 3.20 -14.02
N GLN A 132 5.30 3.20 -15.16
CA GLN A 132 5.74 2.02 -15.85
C GLN A 132 7.15 2.22 -16.38
N GLN A 133 8.08 1.33 -16.00
CA GLN A 133 9.49 1.42 -16.41
C GLN A 133 9.99 0.13 -17.05
N PRO A 134 10.64 0.17 -18.23
CA PRO A 134 11.15 -1.01 -18.90
C PRO A 134 12.39 -1.55 -18.17
N VAL A 135 12.35 -2.81 -17.78
CA VAL A 135 13.50 -3.52 -17.23
C VAL A 135 14.16 -4.35 -18.33
N ARG A 136 15.42 -4.02 -18.63
CA ARG A 136 16.15 -4.60 -19.76
C ARG A 136 17.15 -5.64 -19.30
N ASN A 137 17.32 -6.68 -20.12
CA ASN A 137 18.38 -7.64 -19.95
C ASN A 137 19.74 -6.94 -20.18
N PRO A 138 20.66 -6.96 -19.21
CA PRO A 138 21.92 -6.22 -19.31
C PRO A 138 22.87 -6.75 -20.40
N ARG A 139 22.67 -8.03 -20.85
CA ARG A 139 23.51 -8.62 -21.92
C ARG A 139 22.97 -8.33 -23.31
N THR A 140 21.65 -8.29 -23.49
CA THR A 140 21.02 -8.22 -24.81
C THR A 140 20.35 -6.88 -25.11
N GLY A 141 20.16 -6.04 -24.08
CA GLY A 141 19.41 -4.78 -24.17
C GLY A 141 17.89 -4.95 -24.36
N ARG A 142 17.39 -6.19 -24.56
CA ARG A 142 15.96 -6.46 -24.79
C ARG A 142 15.16 -6.25 -23.49
N ILE A 143 13.95 -5.72 -23.62
CA ILE A 143 13.00 -5.60 -22.50
C ILE A 143 12.63 -6.99 -22.03
N MET A 144 12.76 -7.25 -20.74
CA MET A 144 12.34 -8.49 -20.08
C MET A 144 10.89 -8.35 -19.61
N PHE A 145 10.58 -7.24 -18.96
CA PHE A 145 9.26 -6.90 -18.42
C PHE A 145 9.20 -5.39 -18.17
N TYR A 146 8.02 -4.89 -17.87
CA TYR A 146 7.81 -3.54 -17.39
C TYR A 146 7.53 -3.59 -15.89
N TYR A 147 8.31 -2.84 -15.12
CA TYR A 147 8.04 -2.66 -13.70
C TYR A 147 6.98 -1.59 -13.52
N VAL A 148 5.92 -1.91 -12.79
CA VAL A 148 4.80 -1.00 -12.54
C VAL A 148 4.61 -0.75 -11.07
N GLY A 149 4.11 0.44 -10.73
CA GLY A 149 3.76 0.85 -9.39
C GLY A 149 2.90 2.09 -9.42
N ILE A 150 2.33 2.44 -8.28
CA ILE A 150 1.62 3.69 -8.05
C ILE A 150 2.35 4.39 -6.92
N VAL A 151 2.79 5.63 -7.13
CA VAL A 151 3.34 6.45 -6.05
C VAL A 151 2.19 7.19 -5.37
N ASP A 152 2.09 7.08 -4.06
CA ASP A 152 1.02 7.73 -3.30
C ASP A 152 1.13 9.25 -3.43
N LEU A 153 2.37 9.79 -3.25
CA LEU A 153 2.60 11.22 -3.30
C LEU A 153 4.04 11.54 -3.69
N VAL A 154 4.23 12.59 -4.48
CA VAL A 154 5.54 13.20 -4.76
C VAL A 154 5.48 14.66 -4.36
N VAL A 155 6.41 15.09 -3.54
CA VAL A 155 6.47 16.46 -3.02
C VAL A 155 7.82 17.11 -3.30
N ARG A 156 7.80 18.44 -3.49
CA ARG A 156 8.98 19.28 -3.38
C ARG A 156 8.89 20.09 -2.10
N GLU A 157 9.89 20.00 -1.25
CA GLU A 157 10.09 20.91 -0.14
C GLU A 157 10.42 22.32 -0.67
N ILE A 158 9.57 23.30 -0.38
CA ILE A 158 9.74 24.68 -0.90
C ILE A 158 11.00 25.31 -0.32
N SER A 159 11.27 25.06 0.96
CA SER A 159 12.42 25.64 1.67
C SER A 159 13.77 25.13 1.20
N THR A 160 13.87 23.88 0.75
CA THR A 160 15.13 23.23 0.37
C THR A 160 15.24 22.95 -1.14
N GLY A 161 14.10 22.87 -1.82
CA GLY A 161 14.00 22.39 -3.21
C GLY A 161 14.09 20.87 -3.36
N HIS A 162 14.25 20.12 -2.25
CA HIS A 162 14.37 18.68 -2.27
C HIS A 162 13.07 17.99 -2.68
N ILE A 163 13.18 16.92 -3.45
CA ILE A 163 12.04 16.12 -3.90
C ILE A 163 12.02 14.81 -3.12
N TRP A 164 10.84 14.48 -2.61
CA TRP A 164 10.58 13.25 -1.86
C TRP A 164 9.44 12.46 -2.53
N ILE A 165 9.60 11.14 -2.56
CA ILE A 165 8.45 10.23 -2.72
C ILE A 165 7.92 9.96 -1.33
N VAL A 166 6.62 10.14 -1.12
CA VAL A 166 5.96 9.85 0.16
C VAL A 166 5.07 8.63 -0.03
N ASP A 167 5.17 7.68 0.89
CA ASP A 167 4.40 6.44 0.90
C ASP A 167 3.61 6.39 2.22
N HIS A 168 2.28 6.43 2.12
CA HIS A 168 1.39 6.39 3.28
C HIS A 168 1.24 4.96 3.81
N LYS A 169 1.29 4.78 5.12
CA LYS A 169 1.16 3.47 5.77
C LYS A 169 0.18 3.53 6.93
N THR A 170 -1.02 3.00 6.72
CA THR A 170 -1.94 2.75 7.83
C THR A 170 -1.56 1.47 8.55
N THR A 171 -1.24 1.54 9.84
CA THR A 171 -0.68 0.41 10.59
C THR A 171 -1.24 0.32 12.01
N ARG A 172 -1.15 -0.84 12.65
CA ARG A 172 -1.45 -1.01 14.08
C ARG A 172 -0.30 -0.56 14.98
N ALA A 173 0.93 -0.67 14.49
CA ALA A 173 2.13 -0.26 15.20
C ALA A 173 3.13 0.32 14.20
N ILE A 174 3.77 1.42 14.56
CA ILE A 174 4.84 2.00 13.76
C ILE A 174 6.10 1.18 14.01
N ASP A 175 6.63 0.61 12.93
CA ASP A 175 7.89 -0.13 12.94
C ASP A 175 8.81 0.48 11.88
N VAL A 176 9.88 1.10 12.33
CA VAL A 176 10.90 1.73 11.48
C VAL A 176 12.12 0.85 11.23
N GLN A 177 12.11 -0.38 11.79
CA GLN A 177 13.22 -1.31 11.59
C GLN A 177 13.25 -1.79 10.14
N ALA A 178 14.43 -1.98 9.63
CA ALA A 178 14.67 -2.53 8.29
C ALA A 178 13.99 -1.78 7.11
N LEU A 179 13.50 -0.56 7.30
CA LEU A 179 12.97 0.25 6.19
C LEU A 179 14.01 0.43 5.08
N GLY A 180 15.29 0.46 5.44
CA GLY A 180 16.40 0.41 4.50
C GLY A 180 16.39 -0.80 3.57
N LEU A 181 15.73 -1.90 3.90
CA LEU A 181 15.59 -3.12 3.11
C LEU A 181 14.20 -3.30 2.50
N ASN A 182 13.30 -2.35 2.72
CA ASN A 182 11.93 -2.43 2.21
C ASN A 182 11.91 -2.47 0.67
N GLU A 183 11.31 -3.51 0.10
CA GLU A 183 11.27 -3.76 -1.34
C GLU A 183 10.43 -2.72 -2.10
N GLN A 184 9.35 -2.21 -1.52
CA GLN A 184 8.53 -1.18 -2.14
C GLN A 184 9.30 0.14 -2.23
N ALA A 185 9.90 0.57 -1.12
CA ALA A 185 10.74 1.76 -1.10
C ALA A 185 11.92 1.65 -2.06
N GLY A 186 12.58 0.49 -2.09
CA GLY A 186 13.65 0.20 -3.05
C GLY A 186 13.18 0.30 -4.50
N SER A 187 11.98 -0.20 -4.77
CA SER A 187 11.38 -0.17 -6.11
C SER A 187 11.01 1.25 -6.54
N TYR A 188 10.39 2.03 -5.65
CA TYR A 188 10.08 3.44 -5.92
C TYR A 188 11.36 4.26 -6.14
N TRP A 189 12.38 4.05 -5.30
CA TRP A 189 13.67 4.69 -5.49
C TRP A 189 14.33 4.32 -6.82
N THR A 190 14.21 3.06 -7.26
CA THR A 190 14.86 2.57 -8.49
C THR A 190 14.07 2.93 -9.74
N PHE A 191 12.80 2.58 -9.79
CA PHE A 191 11.96 2.70 -10.98
C PHE A 191 11.14 3.99 -10.97
N GLY A 192 10.64 4.41 -9.82
CA GLY A 192 9.95 5.69 -9.65
C GLY A 192 10.86 6.89 -9.93
N SER A 193 12.16 6.81 -9.57
CA SER A 193 13.10 7.87 -9.91
C SER A 193 13.37 7.99 -11.42
N GLU A 194 13.34 6.89 -12.16
CA GLU A 194 13.46 6.93 -13.62
C GLU A 194 12.22 7.58 -14.25
N TRP A 195 11.04 7.26 -13.74
CA TRP A 195 9.80 7.91 -14.12
C TRP A 195 9.83 9.41 -13.80
N LEU A 196 10.27 9.83 -12.59
CA LEU A 196 10.40 11.25 -12.24
C LEU A 196 11.33 12.03 -13.17
N LYS A 197 12.40 11.39 -13.67
CA LYS A 197 13.25 11.97 -14.70
C LYS A 197 12.52 12.17 -16.03
N GLU A 198 11.77 11.17 -16.48
CA GLU A 198 11.00 11.23 -17.72
C GLU A 198 9.92 12.30 -17.65
N GLN A 199 9.34 12.54 -16.46
CA GLN A 199 8.39 13.61 -16.22
C GLN A 199 9.07 14.99 -16.04
N GLY A 200 10.40 15.06 -16.00
CA GLY A 200 11.15 16.30 -15.82
C GLY A 200 11.11 16.87 -14.40
N HIS A 201 10.69 16.07 -13.41
CA HIS A 201 10.67 16.51 -12.01
C HIS A 201 12.06 16.50 -11.37
N ILE A 202 12.96 15.62 -11.81
CA ILE A 202 14.35 15.56 -11.36
C ILE A 202 15.31 15.62 -12.52
N ASN A 203 16.57 16.00 -12.25
CA ASN A 203 17.61 16.16 -13.28
C ASN A 203 17.86 14.82 -13.99
N ALA A 204 17.85 14.84 -15.33
CA ALA A 204 18.09 13.67 -16.16
C ALA A 204 19.53 13.13 -16.05
N ALA A 205 20.52 14.01 -15.77
CA ALA A 205 21.94 13.65 -15.68
C ALA A 205 22.34 13.10 -14.29
N THR A 206 21.67 13.58 -13.24
CA THR A 206 21.95 13.22 -11.85
C THR A 206 20.65 12.86 -11.15
N TYR A 207 20.74 12.25 -9.97
CA TYR A 207 19.59 12.00 -9.10
C TYR A 207 19.58 12.95 -7.89
N ASP A 208 20.34 14.07 -8.00
CA ASP A 208 20.62 14.93 -6.85
C ASP A 208 19.38 15.64 -6.31
N ASP A 209 18.35 15.84 -7.16
CA ASP A 209 17.09 16.48 -6.76
C ASP A 209 16.16 15.53 -6.01
N LEU A 210 16.33 14.21 -6.15
CA LEU A 210 15.56 13.22 -5.38
C LEU A 210 16.28 12.91 -4.08
N SER A 211 15.74 13.42 -2.97
CA SER A 211 16.36 13.26 -1.64
C SER A 211 16.13 11.88 -1.05
N GLY A 212 14.97 11.28 -1.30
CA GLY A 212 14.68 9.97 -0.74
C GLY A 212 13.21 9.61 -0.82
N LEU A 213 12.81 8.69 0.07
CA LEU A 213 11.44 8.30 0.29
C LEU A 213 11.09 8.51 1.76
N ILE A 214 9.92 9.09 2.02
CA ILE A 214 9.36 9.28 3.34
C ILE A 214 8.25 8.23 3.54
N PHE A 215 8.39 7.37 4.55
CA PHE A 215 7.27 6.59 5.04
C PHE A 215 6.43 7.45 5.96
N ASN A 216 5.19 7.73 5.58
CA ASN A 216 4.23 8.47 6.38
C ASN A 216 3.30 7.49 7.09
N PHE A 217 3.61 7.19 8.34
CA PHE A 217 2.85 6.24 9.15
C PHE A 217 1.66 6.91 9.82
N LEU A 218 0.49 6.30 9.67
CA LEU A 218 -0.74 6.60 10.38
C LEU A 218 -1.10 5.37 11.23
N ARG A 219 -0.90 5.46 12.55
CA ARG A 219 -1.22 4.36 13.44
C ARG A 219 -2.72 4.36 13.75
N ARG A 220 -3.38 3.28 13.39
CA ARG A 220 -4.81 3.08 13.63
C ARG A 220 -5.09 3.00 15.12
N THR A 221 -5.49 4.12 15.71
CA THR A 221 -5.83 4.28 17.13
C THR A 221 -6.76 5.46 17.30
N ARG A 222 -7.63 5.36 18.27
CA ARG A 222 -8.45 6.48 18.73
C ARG A 222 -7.59 7.53 19.44
N ARG A 223 -8.10 8.76 19.52
CA ARG A 223 -7.50 9.86 20.29
C ARG A 223 -7.41 9.45 21.76
N ASP A 224 -6.26 9.65 22.37
CA ASP A 224 -6.11 9.46 23.81
C ASP A 224 -6.70 10.69 24.52
N THR A 225 -7.77 10.49 25.27
CA THR A 225 -8.51 11.57 25.94
C THR A 225 -7.99 11.86 27.35
N ARG A 226 -6.94 11.18 27.80
CA ARG A 226 -6.33 11.47 29.11
C ARG A 226 -5.74 12.89 29.13
N PRO A 227 -5.82 13.59 30.27
CA PRO A 227 -5.19 14.91 30.40
C PRO A 227 -3.68 14.80 30.23
N GLN A 228 -3.06 15.87 29.71
CA GLN A 228 -1.63 16.01 29.58
C GLN A 228 -1.11 17.13 30.46
N ASN A 229 0.14 17.04 30.90
CA ASN A 229 0.85 18.14 31.55
C ASN A 229 1.41 19.13 30.50
N ALA A 230 2.08 20.17 30.96
CA ALA A 230 2.67 21.20 30.10
C ALA A 230 3.77 20.66 29.14
N GLU A 231 4.39 19.53 29.47
CA GLU A 231 5.40 18.85 28.65
C GLU A 231 4.77 17.83 27.68
N GLY A 232 3.44 17.71 27.64
CA GLY A 232 2.71 16.79 26.76
C GLY A 232 2.65 15.33 27.26
N HIS A 233 3.07 15.04 28.50
CA HIS A 233 2.95 13.71 29.07
C HIS A 233 1.55 13.43 29.59
N TYR A 234 1.00 12.28 29.23
CA TYR A 234 -0.31 11.84 29.72
C TYR A 234 -0.30 11.54 31.22
N LEU A 235 -1.37 11.94 31.89
CA LEU A 235 -1.53 11.82 33.32
C LEU A 235 -2.44 10.65 33.71
N ASN A 236 -2.18 10.09 34.87
CA ASN A 236 -3.09 9.19 35.56
C ASN A 236 -4.26 10.00 36.19
N LYS A 237 -5.31 9.30 36.65
CA LYS A 237 -6.45 9.91 37.31
C LYS A 237 -6.10 10.70 38.57
N ASP A 238 -4.98 10.40 39.22
CA ASP A 238 -4.46 11.09 40.42
C ASP A 238 -3.58 12.29 40.07
N GLY A 239 -3.43 12.63 38.80
CA GLY A 239 -2.61 13.75 38.31
C GLY A 239 -1.11 13.43 38.18
N SER A 240 -0.67 12.22 38.52
CA SER A 240 0.73 11.79 38.31
C SER A 240 0.99 11.48 36.84
N VAL A 241 2.24 11.64 36.39
CA VAL A 241 2.64 11.26 35.03
C VAL A 241 2.48 9.75 34.84
N SER A 242 1.73 9.37 33.83
CA SER A 242 1.50 7.96 33.51
C SER A 242 2.81 7.30 33.05
N LYS A 243 3.11 6.11 33.60
CA LYS A 243 4.23 5.28 33.15
C LYS A 243 3.97 4.70 31.73
N ARG A 244 2.71 4.65 31.31
CA ARG A 244 2.31 4.18 29.97
C ARG A 244 1.96 5.38 29.11
N GLN A 245 2.98 5.94 28.48
CA GLN A 245 2.78 6.91 27.42
C GLN A 245 2.39 6.19 26.15
N PRO A 246 1.42 6.70 25.35
CA PRO A 246 1.06 6.08 24.09
C PRO A 246 2.21 6.21 23.10
N SER A 247 2.31 5.22 22.21
CA SER A 247 3.17 5.35 21.04
C SER A 247 2.68 6.47 20.13
N PRO A 248 3.54 7.12 19.34
CA PRO A 248 3.13 8.13 18.37
C PRO A 248 1.97 7.63 17.48
N VAL A 249 1.03 8.51 17.18
CA VAL A 249 -0.04 8.23 16.22
C VAL A 249 0.46 8.40 14.80
N PHE A 250 1.26 9.43 14.57
CA PHE A 250 1.85 9.77 13.30
C PHE A 250 3.37 9.81 13.39
N HIS A 251 4.01 9.37 12.31
CA HIS A 251 5.46 9.43 12.20
C HIS A 251 5.86 9.46 10.73
N ARG A 252 6.76 10.36 10.37
CA ARG A 252 7.38 10.40 9.05
C ARG A 252 8.83 9.99 9.16
N GLU A 253 9.16 8.86 8.54
CA GLU A 253 10.52 8.32 8.55
C GLU A 253 11.14 8.45 7.17
N PRO A 254 12.13 9.35 6.97
CA PRO A 254 12.84 9.47 5.73
C PRO A 254 13.83 8.31 5.55
N THR A 255 13.94 7.82 4.33
CA THR A 255 14.90 6.78 3.95
C THR A 255 15.65 7.18 2.70
N TRP A 256 16.91 6.79 2.62
CA TRP A 256 17.78 7.08 1.49
C TRP A 256 18.30 5.79 0.88
N ARG A 257 18.63 5.86 -0.41
CA ARG A 257 19.23 4.77 -1.17
C ARG A 257 20.41 5.26 -1.98
N THR A 258 21.42 4.45 -2.11
CA THR A 258 22.57 4.69 -2.96
C THR A 258 22.35 4.13 -4.38
N THR A 259 23.23 4.48 -5.30
CA THR A 259 23.26 3.85 -6.65
C THR A 259 23.46 2.34 -6.55
N HIS A 260 24.27 1.88 -5.58
CA HIS A 260 24.45 0.44 -5.34
C HIS A 260 23.15 -0.24 -4.94
N ASP A 261 22.34 0.38 -4.07
CA ASP A 261 21.04 -0.15 -3.67
C ASP A 261 20.10 -0.29 -4.87
N ARG A 262 20.08 0.69 -5.78
CA ARG A 262 19.30 0.60 -7.04
C ARG A 262 19.69 -0.60 -7.89
N ASP A 263 20.98 -0.82 -8.05
CA ASP A 263 21.49 -1.97 -8.80
C ASP A 263 21.09 -3.30 -8.14
N GLN A 264 21.11 -3.36 -6.81
CA GLN A 264 20.66 -4.53 -6.07
C GLN A 264 19.16 -4.77 -6.24
N VAL A 265 18.34 -3.73 -6.13
CA VAL A 265 16.88 -3.83 -6.34
C VAL A 265 16.58 -4.30 -7.76
N ARG A 266 17.23 -3.71 -8.76
CA ARG A 266 17.07 -4.11 -10.17
C ARG A 266 17.47 -5.57 -10.39
N ARG A 267 18.60 -6.01 -9.83
CA ARG A 267 19.05 -7.41 -9.90
C ARG A 267 18.05 -8.35 -9.25
N ARG A 268 17.55 -8.03 -8.05
CA ARG A 268 16.52 -8.84 -7.39
C ARG A 268 15.25 -8.93 -8.22
N ALA A 269 14.75 -7.80 -8.77
CA ALA A 269 13.57 -7.80 -9.63
C ALA A 269 13.75 -8.70 -10.87
N MET A 270 14.91 -8.64 -11.52
CA MET A 270 15.19 -9.51 -12.66
C MET A 270 15.30 -10.99 -12.28
N ASN A 271 15.82 -11.30 -11.11
CA ASN A 271 15.92 -12.70 -10.64
C ASN A 271 14.55 -13.24 -10.25
N ASP A 272 13.76 -12.47 -9.48
CA ASP A 272 12.39 -12.83 -9.12
C ASP A 272 11.58 -13.13 -10.41
N PHE A 273 11.67 -12.24 -11.41
CA PHE A 273 11.01 -12.45 -12.70
C PHE A 273 11.44 -13.73 -13.41
N ARG A 274 12.75 -14.05 -13.44
CA ARG A 274 13.23 -15.30 -14.06
C ARG A 274 12.69 -16.53 -13.35
N GLU A 275 12.64 -16.50 -12.00
CA GLU A 275 12.08 -17.62 -11.25
C GLU A 275 10.58 -17.78 -11.49
N MET A 276 9.81 -16.67 -11.56
CA MET A 276 8.40 -16.71 -11.95
C MET A 276 8.22 -17.35 -13.33
N GLN A 277 9.03 -16.94 -14.31
CA GLN A 277 9.02 -17.53 -15.66
C GLN A 277 9.36 -19.04 -15.66
N MET A 278 10.24 -19.49 -14.77
CA MET A 278 10.54 -20.92 -14.62
C MET A 278 9.35 -21.69 -14.03
N VAL A 279 8.63 -21.09 -13.08
CA VAL A 279 7.39 -21.69 -12.55
C VAL A 279 6.31 -21.74 -13.64
N GLU A 280 6.12 -20.66 -14.39
CA GLU A 280 5.14 -20.60 -15.49
C GLU A 280 5.38 -21.68 -16.57
N ARG A 281 6.63 -21.98 -16.86
CA ARG A 281 7.01 -23.03 -17.82
C ARG A 281 6.98 -24.44 -17.24
N GLY A 282 6.80 -24.59 -15.93
CA GLY A 282 6.86 -25.87 -15.25
C GLY A 282 8.28 -26.36 -14.91
N ASP A 283 9.31 -25.51 -15.14
CA ASP A 283 10.70 -25.81 -14.76
C ASP A 283 10.89 -25.82 -13.24
N LEU A 284 10.05 -25.09 -12.51
CA LEU A 284 9.99 -25.06 -11.04
C LEU A 284 8.57 -25.33 -10.57
N ALA A 285 8.44 -26.05 -9.46
CA ALA A 285 7.15 -26.35 -8.87
C ALA A 285 6.53 -25.11 -8.16
N VAL A 286 5.19 -25.06 -8.16
CA VAL A 286 4.40 -24.20 -7.28
C VAL A 286 4.40 -24.86 -5.89
N ILE A 287 5.23 -24.34 -4.99
CA ILE A 287 5.35 -24.87 -3.64
C ILE A 287 4.64 -23.99 -2.61
N LYS A 288 4.06 -24.63 -1.60
CA LYS A 288 3.57 -23.97 -0.39
C LYS A 288 4.76 -23.66 0.54
N ASN A 289 4.66 -22.54 1.26
CA ASN A 289 5.64 -22.17 2.27
C ASN A 289 4.92 -21.94 3.62
N PRO A 290 4.41 -23.01 4.26
CA PRO A 290 3.62 -22.88 5.48
C PRO A 290 4.48 -22.39 6.64
N GLY A 291 3.91 -21.46 7.43
CA GLY A 291 4.56 -20.97 8.63
C GLY A 291 3.73 -19.90 9.33
N PRO A 292 3.98 -19.65 10.63
CA PRO A 292 3.18 -18.72 11.43
C PRO A 292 3.08 -17.31 10.83
N PHE A 293 4.17 -16.82 10.25
CA PHE A 293 4.21 -15.48 9.64
C PHE A 293 3.74 -15.48 8.18
N THR A 294 3.90 -16.60 7.48
CA THR A 294 3.46 -16.74 6.09
C THR A 294 1.94 -16.89 6.00
N CYS A 295 1.36 -17.73 6.88
CA CYS A 295 -0.05 -18.08 6.83
C CYS A 295 -0.94 -17.08 7.58
N LYS A 296 -0.40 -16.37 8.59
CA LYS A 296 -1.19 -15.37 9.33
C LYS A 296 -1.71 -14.27 8.40
N GLY A 297 -3.03 -14.16 8.29
CA GLY A 297 -3.71 -13.20 7.41
C GLY A 297 -3.56 -13.51 5.91
N CYS A 298 -3.26 -14.76 5.56
CA CYS A 298 -3.30 -15.22 4.19
C CYS A 298 -4.75 -15.47 3.77
N GLY A 299 -5.23 -14.77 2.73
CA GLY A 299 -6.58 -14.96 2.21
C GLY A 299 -6.84 -16.34 1.59
N TRP A 300 -5.78 -17.12 1.38
CA TRP A 300 -5.85 -18.45 0.78
C TRP A 300 -5.70 -19.59 1.82
N LEU A 301 -5.72 -19.28 3.13
CA LEU A 301 -5.43 -20.27 4.17
C LEU A 301 -6.42 -21.43 4.12
N ASP A 302 -7.72 -21.16 4.10
CA ASP A 302 -8.76 -22.18 4.10
C ASP A 302 -8.69 -23.09 2.87
N ALA A 303 -8.54 -22.50 1.67
CA ALA A 303 -8.32 -23.26 0.44
C ALA A 303 -7.02 -24.09 0.49
N CYS A 304 -5.98 -23.56 1.14
CA CYS A 304 -4.70 -24.27 1.31
C CYS A 304 -4.86 -25.49 2.23
N GLU A 305 -5.60 -25.38 3.32
CA GLU A 305 -5.89 -26.49 4.24
C GLU A 305 -6.79 -27.55 3.61
N LEU A 306 -7.82 -27.14 2.86
CA LEU A 306 -8.64 -28.05 2.08
C LEU A 306 -7.81 -28.85 1.06
N HIS A 307 -6.93 -28.18 0.34
CA HIS A 307 -6.01 -28.84 -0.60
C HIS A 307 -5.09 -29.87 0.09
N GLU A 308 -4.53 -29.56 1.28
CA GLU A 308 -3.69 -30.51 2.04
C GLU A 308 -4.44 -31.74 2.51
N THR A 309 -5.72 -31.60 2.87
CA THR A 309 -6.55 -32.70 3.32
C THR A 309 -7.16 -33.52 2.18
N GLY A 310 -6.95 -33.10 0.92
CA GLY A 310 -7.56 -33.75 -0.25
C GLY A 310 -9.06 -33.45 -0.40
N ALA A 311 -9.56 -32.43 0.28
CA ALA A 311 -10.94 -31.96 0.14
C ALA A 311 -11.10 -31.13 -1.14
N ASP A 312 -12.35 -30.85 -1.53
CA ASP A 312 -12.69 -30.07 -2.72
C ASP A 312 -12.40 -28.57 -2.49
N TRP A 313 -11.12 -28.19 -2.60
CA TRP A 313 -10.66 -26.82 -2.47
C TRP A 313 -11.06 -25.96 -3.66
N GLU A 314 -11.24 -26.56 -4.84
CA GLU A 314 -11.59 -25.85 -6.08
C GLU A 314 -13.02 -25.30 -5.97
N MET A 315 -13.95 -26.07 -5.48
CA MET A 315 -15.32 -25.62 -5.22
C MET A 315 -15.33 -24.50 -4.17
N TYR A 316 -14.51 -24.59 -3.12
CA TYR A 316 -14.39 -23.51 -2.13
C TYR A 316 -13.88 -22.22 -2.75
N VAL A 317 -12.83 -22.30 -3.58
CA VAL A 317 -12.27 -21.14 -4.29
C VAL A 317 -13.33 -20.53 -5.21
N GLU A 318 -14.04 -21.32 -6.02
CA GLU A 318 -15.10 -20.83 -6.90
C GLU A 318 -16.21 -20.09 -6.12
N ALA A 319 -16.58 -20.60 -4.96
CA ALA A 319 -17.62 -20.01 -4.10
C ALA A 319 -17.19 -18.69 -3.43
N THR A 320 -15.89 -18.55 -3.07
CA THR A 320 -15.39 -17.45 -2.23
C THR A 320 -14.61 -16.39 -2.97
N THR A 321 -14.24 -16.64 -4.23
CA THR A 321 -13.41 -15.72 -5.01
C THR A 321 -14.10 -15.21 -6.26
N GLU A 322 -13.51 -14.20 -6.86
CA GLU A 322 -13.90 -13.63 -8.14
C GLU A 322 -12.68 -13.38 -9.03
N PRO A 323 -12.85 -13.35 -10.37
CA PRO A 323 -11.79 -12.98 -11.29
C PRO A 323 -11.29 -11.56 -10.99
N TRP A 324 -9.97 -11.38 -11.06
CA TRP A 324 -9.32 -10.10 -10.83
C TRP A 324 -8.07 -9.96 -11.71
N ASN A 325 -7.93 -8.82 -12.34
CA ASN A 325 -6.67 -8.48 -13.00
C ASN A 325 -5.81 -7.63 -12.05
N PRO A 326 -4.69 -8.15 -11.53
CA PRO A 326 -3.84 -7.43 -10.59
C PRO A 326 -3.16 -6.18 -11.18
N TYR A 327 -3.33 -5.92 -12.46
CA TYR A 327 -2.66 -4.84 -13.18
C TYR A 327 -3.59 -3.77 -13.74
N ASP A 328 -4.91 -3.88 -13.56
CA ASP A 328 -5.89 -2.92 -14.10
C ASP A 328 -5.59 -1.47 -13.68
N GLU A 329 -5.22 -1.25 -12.43
CA GLU A 329 -4.89 0.07 -11.88
C GLU A 329 -3.55 0.62 -12.39
N HIS A 330 -2.70 -0.23 -12.98
CA HIS A 330 -1.37 0.10 -13.46
C HIS A 330 -1.31 0.31 -14.98
N GLU A 331 -2.40 0.08 -15.71
CA GLU A 331 -2.44 0.32 -17.14
C GLU A 331 -2.45 1.83 -17.41
N VAL A 332 -1.27 2.37 -17.72
CA VAL A 332 -1.16 3.73 -18.24
C VAL A 332 -1.88 3.75 -19.59
N ARG A 333 -3.02 4.40 -19.64
CA ARG A 333 -3.77 4.58 -20.89
C ARG A 333 -2.91 5.41 -21.83
N ASP A 334 -2.60 4.88 -23.02
CA ASP A 334 -1.77 5.53 -24.06
C ASP A 334 -2.26 6.95 -24.48
N SER A 335 -3.41 7.40 -23.97
CA SER A 335 -4.01 8.70 -24.26
C SER A 335 -3.41 9.89 -23.49
N GLU A 336 -2.63 9.66 -22.43
CA GLU A 336 -2.04 10.72 -21.60
C GLU A 336 -0.56 11.00 -21.94
N GLN A 337 0.01 10.27 -22.90
CA GLN A 337 1.40 10.46 -23.37
C GLN A 337 1.53 11.28 -24.66
N ARG A 338 0.52 12.11 -25.00
CA ARG A 338 0.65 13.02 -26.15
C ARG A 338 0.71 14.48 -25.72
#